data_e7eac54919534b62adaa3bb38008acdf
#
_entry.id   e7eac54919534b62adaa3bb38008acdf
#
_cell.length_a   1.000
_cell.length_b   1.000
_cell.length_c   1.000
_cell.angle_alpha   90.00
_cell.angle_beta   90.00
_cell.angle_gamma   90.00
#
_symmetry.space_group_name_H-M   'P 1'
#
loop_
_entity.id
_entity.type
_entity.pdbx_description
1 polymer ?
#
loop_
_entity_poly.entity_id
_entity_poly.type
_entity_poly.pdbx_seq_one_letter_code
_entity_poly.pdbx_strand_id
1 'polypeptide(L)'
;PVEALWEAYNAGQRVFGESRAQELSAKQKVLPEDIEWHFIGPLQSNKVKDIAPFIHLIHSIDSLKLLAEVNKQAKKHDRTIRVLLEIHVAQEESKHGLSPEECKELLRDESLAEFQHIRICGLMGMATNTDDTGLIREEFRKIHDLFIELKETLCKDNVDFKEISMGMSHDYPIAIQEGST
;
A
#
# COMPACT_ATOMS: atom_id res chain seq x y z
N PRO A 1 9.50 -16.75 9.36
CA PRO A 1 9.99 -18.03 8.84
C PRO A 1 8.95 -18.60 7.86
N VAL A 2 9.40 -19.41 6.89
CA VAL A 2 8.51 -20.01 5.87
C VAL A 2 7.51 -20.99 6.51
N GLU A 3 7.94 -21.66 7.56
CA GLU A 3 7.12 -22.61 8.32
C GLU A 3 5.86 -21.97 8.90
N ALA A 4 5.97 -20.78 9.48
CA ALA A 4 4.82 -20.04 10.02
C ALA A 4 3.84 -19.61 8.91
N LEU A 5 4.35 -19.30 7.72
CA LEU A 5 3.50 -19.00 6.56
C LEU A 5 2.75 -20.24 6.08
N TRP A 6 3.37 -21.41 6.10
CA TRP A 6 2.71 -22.68 5.80
C TRP A 6 1.60 -23.00 6.83
N GLU A 7 1.84 -22.77 8.11
CA GLU A 7 0.83 -22.96 9.16
C GLU A 7 -0.39 -22.05 8.92
N ALA A 8 -0.16 -20.76 8.65
CA ALA A 8 -1.22 -19.82 8.35
C ALA A 8 -1.96 -20.18 7.04
N TYR A 9 -1.24 -20.58 6.00
CA TYR A 9 -1.83 -21.03 4.75
C TYR A 9 -2.73 -22.26 4.94
N ASN A 10 -2.27 -23.26 5.70
CA ASN A 10 -3.05 -24.46 6.02
C ASN A 10 -4.28 -24.14 6.89
N ALA A 11 -4.23 -23.08 7.68
CA ALA A 11 -5.38 -22.54 8.42
C ALA A 11 -6.37 -21.73 7.54
N GLY A 12 -6.08 -21.58 6.23
CA GLY A 12 -6.96 -20.92 5.28
C GLY A 12 -6.55 -19.49 4.89
N GLN A 13 -5.45 -18.96 5.45
CA GLN A 13 -4.95 -17.63 5.05
C GLN A 13 -4.40 -17.66 3.62
N ARG A 14 -4.71 -16.62 2.84
CA ARG A 14 -4.25 -16.48 1.44
C ARG A 14 -3.55 -15.17 1.17
N VAL A 15 -3.76 -14.14 1.98
CA VAL A 15 -3.15 -12.81 1.83
C VAL A 15 -1.98 -12.68 2.79
N PHE A 16 -0.77 -12.43 2.28
CA PHE A 16 0.43 -12.28 3.09
C PHE A 16 1.19 -11.01 2.73
N GLY A 17 1.66 -10.29 3.75
CA GLY A 17 2.45 -9.07 3.60
C GLY A 17 3.94 -9.29 3.84
N GLU A 18 4.78 -8.64 3.02
CA GLU A 18 6.23 -8.61 3.17
C GLU A 18 6.78 -7.19 2.99
N SER A 19 7.84 -6.89 3.76
CA SER A 19 8.46 -5.56 3.76
C SER A 19 9.74 -5.48 2.93
N ARG A 20 10.28 -6.61 2.48
CA ARG A 20 11.54 -6.70 1.73
C ARG A 20 11.37 -7.47 0.45
N ALA A 21 11.66 -6.83 -0.70
CA ALA A 21 11.47 -7.43 -2.01
C ALA A 21 12.24 -8.74 -2.21
N GLN A 22 13.45 -8.84 -1.66
CA GLN A 22 14.26 -10.07 -1.74
C GLN A 22 13.66 -11.23 -0.97
N GLU A 23 13.14 -10.96 0.26
CA GLU A 23 12.47 -11.97 1.07
C GLU A 23 11.16 -12.42 0.41
N LEU A 24 10.39 -11.48 -0.11
CA LEU A 24 9.16 -11.73 -0.84
C LEU A 24 9.42 -12.64 -2.04
N SER A 25 10.42 -12.29 -2.88
CA SER A 25 10.78 -13.09 -4.07
C SER A 25 11.29 -14.49 -3.72
N ALA A 26 11.95 -14.66 -2.57
CA ALA A 26 12.39 -15.97 -2.12
C ALA A 26 11.21 -16.82 -1.63
N LYS A 27 10.29 -16.24 -0.85
CA LYS A 27 9.12 -16.92 -0.28
C LYS A 27 8.11 -17.32 -1.36
N GLN A 28 7.88 -16.47 -2.35
CA GLN A 28 6.98 -16.74 -3.47
C GLN A 28 7.37 -18.02 -4.23
N LYS A 29 8.66 -18.33 -4.34
CA LYS A 29 9.14 -19.52 -5.07
C LYS A 29 8.91 -20.84 -4.35
N VAL A 30 8.69 -20.82 -3.06
CA VAL A 30 8.59 -22.03 -2.20
C VAL A 30 7.23 -22.18 -1.52
N LEU A 31 6.33 -21.23 -1.75
CA LEU A 31 4.98 -21.25 -1.21
C LEU A 31 3.94 -21.36 -2.35
N PRO A 32 2.69 -21.74 -2.06
CA PRO A 32 1.66 -21.94 -3.07
C PRO A 32 1.39 -20.70 -3.94
N GLU A 33 1.06 -20.95 -5.22
CA GLU A 33 0.84 -19.91 -6.21
C GLU A 33 -0.45 -19.11 -6.02
N ASP A 34 -1.40 -19.64 -5.24
CA ASP A 34 -2.67 -18.97 -4.92
C ASP A 34 -2.56 -17.97 -3.76
N ILE A 35 -1.34 -17.71 -3.27
CA ILE A 35 -1.09 -16.66 -2.29
C ILE A 35 -1.14 -15.29 -2.96
N GLU A 36 -1.97 -14.42 -2.39
CA GLU A 36 -2.02 -13.00 -2.74
C GLU A 36 -0.95 -12.23 -1.95
N TRP A 37 0.14 -11.90 -2.62
CA TRP A 37 1.25 -11.20 -2.00
C TRP A 37 1.03 -9.69 -1.96
N HIS A 38 1.14 -9.10 -0.77
CA HIS A 38 1.14 -7.67 -0.55
C HIS A 38 2.55 -7.18 -0.18
N PHE A 39 2.99 -6.10 -0.79
CA PHE A 39 4.23 -5.44 -0.40
C PHE A 39 3.90 -4.23 0.47
N ILE A 40 4.38 -4.25 1.73
CA ILE A 40 4.00 -3.29 2.77
C ILE A 40 5.18 -2.45 3.29
N GLY A 41 6.40 -2.71 2.84
CA GLY A 41 7.60 -1.96 3.22
C GLY A 41 7.99 -0.88 2.21
N PRO A 42 9.01 -0.05 2.50
CA PRO A 42 9.54 0.92 1.55
C PRO A 42 10.03 0.25 0.26
N LEU A 43 9.54 0.71 -0.89
CA LEU A 43 9.86 0.12 -2.18
C LEU A 43 10.79 1.01 -2.98
N GLN A 44 12.00 0.54 -3.22
CA GLN A 44 12.92 1.19 -4.15
C GLN A 44 12.55 0.88 -5.60
N SER A 45 12.65 1.88 -6.49
CA SER A 45 12.28 1.72 -7.91
C SER A 45 13.03 0.59 -8.62
N ASN A 46 14.31 0.36 -8.28
CA ASN A 46 15.10 -0.74 -8.86
C ASN A 46 14.67 -2.14 -8.40
N LYS A 47 13.84 -2.24 -7.35
CA LYS A 47 13.29 -3.49 -6.81
C LYS A 47 11.89 -3.83 -7.34
N VAL A 48 11.22 -2.88 -7.97
CA VAL A 48 9.88 -3.10 -8.55
C VAL A 48 9.88 -4.29 -9.53
N LYS A 49 10.91 -4.40 -10.38
CA LYS A 49 11.07 -5.50 -11.34
C LYS A 49 11.07 -6.89 -10.69
N ASP A 50 11.54 -6.99 -9.44
CA ASP A 50 11.69 -8.27 -8.73
C ASP A 50 10.34 -8.81 -8.22
N ILE A 51 9.36 -7.92 -7.99
CA ILE A 51 8.04 -8.28 -7.45
C ILE A 51 6.91 -8.13 -8.46
N ALA A 52 7.07 -7.30 -9.50
CA ALA A 52 6.04 -7.05 -10.51
C ALA A 52 5.45 -8.31 -11.17
N PRO A 53 6.20 -9.42 -11.37
CA PRO A 53 5.63 -10.62 -11.98
C PRO A 53 4.48 -11.25 -11.21
N PHE A 54 4.41 -11.08 -9.88
CA PHE A 54 3.47 -11.82 -9.03
C PHE A 54 2.78 -11.01 -7.94
N ILE A 55 3.23 -9.78 -7.64
CA ILE A 55 2.65 -8.97 -6.58
C ILE A 55 1.16 -8.68 -6.83
N HIS A 56 0.34 -8.76 -5.77
CA HIS A 56 -1.08 -8.46 -5.84
C HIS A 56 -1.38 -7.01 -5.49
N LEU A 57 -0.78 -6.48 -4.42
CA LEU A 57 -0.97 -5.11 -3.96
C LEU A 57 0.33 -4.52 -3.41
N ILE A 58 0.66 -3.30 -3.82
CA ILE A 58 1.76 -2.51 -3.26
C ILE A 58 1.16 -1.38 -2.42
N HIS A 59 1.49 -1.35 -1.12
CA HIS A 59 0.93 -0.38 -0.18
C HIS A 59 1.73 0.93 -0.08
N SER A 60 2.96 0.96 -0.58
CA SER A 60 3.98 1.97 -0.26
C SER A 60 4.36 2.86 -1.46
N ILE A 61 3.38 3.33 -2.22
CA ILE A 61 3.63 4.29 -3.31
C ILE A 61 3.70 5.70 -2.73
N ASP A 62 4.90 6.28 -2.76
CA ASP A 62 5.23 7.59 -2.19
C ASP A 62 5.62 8.66 -3.23
N SER A 63 5.52 8.34 -4.52
CA SER A 63 5.88 9.29 -5.58
C SER A 63 5.34 8.88 -6.94
N LEU A 64 5.12 9.88 -7.80
CA LEU A 64 4.76 9.65 -9.20
C LEU A 64 5.83 8.85 -9.95
N LYS A 65 7.12 9.07 -9.63
CA LYS A 65 8.24 8.33 -10.20
C LYS A 65 8.16 6.82 -9.89
N LEU A 66 7.86 6.45 -8.64
CA LEU A 66 7.70 5.05 -8.26
C LEU A 66 6.46 4.45 -8.94
N LEU A 67 5.36 5.18 -8.98
CA LEU A 67 4.13 4.77 -9.65
C LEU A 67 4.35 4.49 -11.15
N ALA A 68 5.09 5.37 -11.83
CA ALA A 68 5.47 5.19 -13.24
C ALA A 68 6.33 3.93 -13.46
N GLU A 69 7.28 3.65 -12.55
CA GLU A 69 8.08 2.43 -12.64
C GLU A 69 7.24 1.17 -12.41
N VAL A 70 6.28 1.21 -11.47
CA VAL A 70 5.33 0.10 -11.28
C VAL A 70 4.51 -0.13 -12.55
N ASN A 71 3.95 0.92 -13.14
CA ASN A 71 3.20 0.83 -14.40
C ASN A 71 4.03 0.23 -15.54
N LYS A 72 5.28 0.68 -15.67
CA LYS A 72 6.22 0.18 -16.69
C LYS A 72 6.54 -1.31 -16.49
N GLN A 73 6.81 -1.76 -15.27
CA GLN A 73 7.10 -3.16 -14.99
C GLN A 73 5.84 -4.04 -15.11
N ALA A 74 4.68 -3.55 -14.67
CA ALA A 74 3.40 -4.23 -14.85
C ALA A 74 3.10 -4.47 -16.33
N LYS A 75 3.31 -3.46 -17.19
CA LYS A 75 3.18 -3.58 -18.65
C LYS A 75 4.05 -4.67 -19.23
N LYS A 76 5.32 -4.80 -18.80
CA LYS A 76 6.24 -5.84 -19.27
C LYS A 76 5.76 -7.26 -18.99
N HIS A 77 4.98 -7.44 -17.94
CA HIS A 77 4.44 -8.73 -17.52
C HIS A 77 2.97 -8.92 -17.91
N ASP A 78 2.42 -8.03 -18.75
CA ASP A 78 1.02 -8.02 -19.16
C ASP A 78 0.05 -8.12 -17.97
N ARG A 79 0.36 -7.35 -16.91
CA ARG A 79 -0.41 -7.32 -15.67
C ARG A 79 -0.95 -5.92 -15.38
N THR A 80 -1.97 -5.86 -14.55
CA THR A 80 -2.40 -4.64 -13.87
C THR A 80 -2.16 -4.82 -12.38
N ILE A 81 -1.32 -3.96 -11.78
CA ILE A 81 -0.95 -4.04 -10.37
C ILE A 81 -1.79 -3.04 -9.57
N ARG A 82 -2.37 -3.52 -8.47
CA ARG A 82 -3.09 -2.69 -7.49
C ARG A 82 -2.07 -1.97 -6.61
N VAL A 83 -2.36 -0.71 -6.28
CA VAL A 83 -1.47 0.12 -5.45
C VAL A 83 -2.26 0.97 -4.47
N LEU A 84 -1.64 1.29 -3.32
CA LEU A 84 -2.10 2.32 -2.40
C LEU A 84 -1.08 3.45 -2.36
N LEU A 85 -1.54 4.68 -2.17
CA LEU A 85 -0.68 5.83 -1.96
C LEU A 85 -0.33 5.92 -0.47
N GLU A 86 0.95 5.95 -0.15
CA GLU A 86 1.44 6.07 1.22
C GLU A 86 1.40 7.53 1.67
N ILE A 87 0.66 7.79 2.76
CA ILE A 87 0.48 9.12 3.33
C ILE A 87 1.30 9.26 4.61
N HIS A 88 2.08 10.33 4.68
CA HIS A 88 2.86 10.69 5.85
C HIS A 88 2.00 11.50 6.81
N VAL A 89 1.67 10.94 7.98
CA VAL A 89 0.91 11.58 9.07
C VAL A 89 1.66 11.54 10.40
N ALA A 90 2.62 10.65 10.54
CA ALA A 90 3.40 10.48 11.76
C ALA A 90 4.29 11.69 12.06
N GLN A 91 4.64 11.87 13.35
CA GLN A 91 5.51 12.96 13.79
C GLN A 91 7.00 12.68 13.54
N GLU A 92 7.37 11.42 13.31
CA GLU A 92 8.74 11.08 12.96
C GLU A 92 9.10 11.71 11.61
N GLU A 93 10.29 12.28 11.51
CA GLU A 93 10.87 12.81 10.27
C GLU A 93 11.24 11.69 9.28
N SER A 94 10.40 10.67 9.15
CA SER A 94 10.59 9.66 8.13
C SER A 94 10.35 10.29 6.76
N LYS A 95 11.28 10.07 5.82
CA LYS A 95 11.18 10.62 4.46
C LYS A 95 10.24 9.77 3.56
N HIS A 96 9.36 8.98 4.16
CA HIS A 96 8.45 8.10 3.43
C HIS A 96 7.03 8.61 3.52
N GLY A 97 6.33 8.52 2.41
CA GLY A 97 4.94 8.96 2.29
C GLY A 97 4.79 10.37 1.72
N LEU A 98 3.63 10.60 1.14
CA LEU A 98 3.19 11.87 0.59
C LEU A 98 2.48 12.70 1.67
N SER A 99 2.67 14.01 1.69
CA SER A 99 1.72 14.88 2.37
C SER A 99 0.34 14.80 1.69
N PRO A 100 -0.74 15.21 2.36
CA PRO A 100 -2.06 15.29 1.71
C PRO A 100 -2.06 16.10 0.43
N GLU A 101 -1.33 17.21 0.39
CA GLU A 101 -1.23 18.09 -0.78
C GLU A 101 -0.45 17.40 -1.92
N GLU A 102 0.69 16.80 -1.65
CA GLU A 102 1.46 16.03 -2.65
C GLU A 102 0.64 14.85 -3.20
N CYS A 103 -0.17 14.19 -2.37
CA CYS A 103 -1.09 13.15 -2.82
C CYS A 103 -2.13 13.71 -3.81
N LYS A 104 -2.72 14.88 -3.50
CA LYS A 104 -3.67 15.54 -4.40
C LYS A 104 -3.01 16.01 -5.70
N GLU A 105 -1.78 16.53 -5.62
CA GLU A 105 -1.00 16.91 -6.81
C GLU A 105 -0.70 15.71 -7.68
N LEU A 106 -0.25 14.60 -7.09
CA LEU A 106 -0.02 13.34 -7.80
C LEU A 106 -1.29 12.87 -8.53
N LEU A 107 -2.45 12.91 -7.85
CA LEU A 107 -3.73 12.48 -8.44
C LEU A 107 -4.25 13.41 -9.54
N ARG A 108 -3.77 14.65 -9.61
CA ARG A 108 -4.10 15.62 -10.68
C ARG A 108 -3.13 15.57 -11.85
N ASP A 109 -2.03 14.82 -11.73
CA ASP A 109 -1.03 14.76 -12.78
C ASP A 109 -1.58 14.11 -14.05
N GLU A 110 -1.50 14.83 -15.17
CA GLU A 110 -2.05 14.39 -16.45
C GLU A 110 -1.42 13.08 -16.96
N SER A 111 -0.18 12.77 -16.55
CA SER A 111 0.49 11.54 -16.93
C SER A 111 -0.18 10.27 -16.38
N LEU A 112 -1.01 10.38 -15.33
CA LEU A 112 -1.78 9.25 -14.82
C LEU A 112 -2.72 8.64 -15.86
N ALA A 113 -3.20 9.42 -16.82
CA ALA A 113 -4.05 8.94 -17.91
C ALA A 113 -3.33 7.90 -18.80
N GLU A 114 -2.00 7.93 -18.81
CA GLU A 114 -1.17 6.97 -19.57
C GLU A 114 -0.87 5.68 -18.78
N PHE A 115 -1.13 5.65 -17.47
CA PHE A 115 -0.80 4.53 -16.59
C PHE A 115 -1.91 3.47 -16.60
N GLN A 116 -1.98 2.68 -17.66
CA GLN A 116 -3.05 1.70 -17.87
C GLN A 116 -2.82 0.35 -17.17
N HIS A 117 -1.62 0.14 -16.61
CA HIS A 117 -1.21 -1.11 -15.98
C HIS A 117 -1.14 -1.04 -14.45
N ILE A 118 -1.78 -0.03 -13.86
CA ILE A 118 -1.96 0.10 -12.41
C ILE A 118 -3.42 0.38 -12.06
N ARG A 119 -3.77 0.12 -10.80
CA ARG A 119 -5.04 0.55 -10.18
C ARG A 119 -4.73 1.17 -8.82
N ILE A 120 -5.02 2.46 -8.68
CA ILE A 120 -4.94 3.14 -7.37
C ILE A 120 -6.19 2.75 -6.60
N CYS A 121 -6.01 1.97 -5.53
CA CYS A 121 -7.10 1.35 -4.78
C CYS A 121 -7.40 2.02 -3.45
N GLY A 122 -6.61 3.01 -3.04
CA GLY A 122 -6.81 3.72 -1.79
C GLY A 122 -5.53 4.29 -1.19
N LEU A 123 -5.52 4.42 0.12
CA LEU A 123 -4.44 5.01 0.89
C LEU A 123 -3.82 4.02 1.87
N MET A 124 -2.57 4.26 2.24
CA MET A 124 -1.89 3.59 3.34
C MET A 124 -1.21 4.63 4.21
N GLY A 125 -1.10 4.35 5.51
CA GLY A 125 -0.28 5.15 6.40
C GLY A 125 -0.01 4.45 7.73
N MET A 126 1.01 4.93 8.41
CA MET A 126 1.41 4.45 9.74
C MET A 126 1.34 5.62 10.72
N ALA A 127 0.80 5.36 11.92
CA ALA A 127 0.83 6.32 13.00
C ALA A 127 2.21 6.36 13.67
N THR A 128 2.45 7.44 14.40
CA THR A 128 3.61 7.59 15.29
C THR A 128 3.73 6.40 16.22
N ASN A 129 4.94 5.87 16.40
CA ASN A 129 5.21 4.77 17.33
C ASN A 129 5.23 5.30 18.76
N THR A 130 4.07 5.29 19.42
CA THR A 130 3.85 5.85 20.75
C THR A 130 2.76 5.06 21.51
N ASP A 131 2.74 5.22 22.83
CA ASP A 131 1.65 4.72 23.69
C ASP A 131 0.47 5.73 23.81
N ASP A 132 0.61 6.92 23.22
CA ASP A 132 -0.46 7.93 23.19
C ASP A 132 -1.55 7.53 22.18
N THR A 133 -2.57 6.87 22.69
CA THR A 133 -3.72 6.42 21.88
C THR A 133 -4.53 7.57 21.29
N GLY A 134 -4.48 8.76 21.90
CA GLY A 134 -5.12 9.97 21.38
C GLY A 134 -4.44 10.46 20.11
N LEU A 135 -3.11 10.53 20.12
CA LEU A 135 -2.30 10.90 18.95
C LEU A 135 -2.48 9.88 17.82
N ILE A 136 -2.36 8.57 18.13
CA ILE A 136 -2.57 7.50 17.15
C ILE A 136 -3.92 7.64 16.46
N ARG A 137 -4.98 7.86 17.23
CA ARG A 137 -6.34 8.03 16.71
C ARG A 137 -6.48 9.25 15.81
N GLU A 138 -5.89 10.39 16.20
CA GLU A 138 -5.89 11.61 15.41
C GLU A 138 -5.19 11.39 14.05
N GLU A 139 -4.05 10.72 14.04
CA GLU A 139 -3.28 10.45 12.82
C GLU A 139 -4.03 9.49 11.88
N PHE A 140 -4.63 8.42 12.39
CA PHE A 140 -5.47 7.55 11.57
C PHE A 140 -6.71 8.26 11.02
N ARG A 141 -7.33 9.13 11.82
CA ARG A 141 -8.46 9.96 11.35
C ARG A 141 -8.05 10.88 10.21
N LYS A 142 -6.86 11.48 10.22
CA LYS A 142 -6.35 12.29 9.11
C LYS A 142 -6.27 11.50 7.81
N ILE A 143 -5.84 10.23 7.87
CA ILE A 143 -5.81 9.36 6.68
C ILE A 143 -7.23 9.07 6.19
N HIS A 144 -8.14 8.73 7.10
CA HIS A 144 -9.54 8.45 6.78
C HIS A 144 -10.23 9.67 6.17
N ASP A 145 -10.06 10.85 6.76
CA ASP A 145 -10.67 12.09 6.27
C ASP A 145 -10.16 12.45 4.86
N LEU A 146 -8.86 12.30 4.63
CA LEU A 146 -8.27 12.46 3.29
C LEU A 146 -8.87 11.44 2.30
N PHE A 147 -9.02 10.17 2.71
CA PHE A 147 -9.62 9.15 1.88
C PHE A 147 -11.05 9.52 1.47
N ILE A 148 -11.89 9.98 2.40
CA ILE A 148 -13.25 10.42 2.10
C ILE A 148 -13.24 11.62 1.14
N GLU A 149 -12.42 12.64 1.41
CA GLU A 149 -12.28 13.80 0.53
C GLU A 149 -11.91 13.38 -0.91
N LEU A 150 -10.91 12.51 -1.06
CA LEU A 150 -10.46 12.04 -2.36
C LEU A 150 -11.54 11.22 -3.08
N LYS A 151 -12.25 10.37 -2.34
CA LYS A 151 -13.32 9.54 -2.89
C LYS A 151 -14.51 10.37 -3.40
N GLU A 152 -14.78 11.51 -2.77
CA GLU A 152 -15.86 12.42 -3.17
C GLU A 152 -15.43 13.39 -4.29
N THR A 153 -14.12 13.55 -4.52
CA THR A 153 -13.55 14.53 -5.45
C THR A 153 -12.74 13.88 -6.56
N LEU A 154 -11.42 13.78 -6.36
CA LEU A 154 -10.47 13.35 -7.40
C LEU A 154 -10.63 11.87 -7.80
N CYS A 155 -11.12 11.03 -6.91
CA CYS A 155 -11.32 9.60 -7.14
C CYS A 155 -12.80 9.19 -7.25
N LYS A 156 -13.73 10.13 -7.42
CA LYS A 156 -15.19 9.88 -7.43
C LYS A 156 -15.63 8.84 -8.46
N ASP A 157 -14.97 8.79 -9.60
CA ASP A 157 -15.27 7.86 -10.70
C ASP A 157 -14.39 6.59 -10.64
N ASN A 158 -13.49 6.50 -9.66
CA ASN A 158 -12.63 5.34 -9.47
C ASN A 158 -13.30 4.31 -8.53
N VAL A 159 -13.97 3.34 -9.11
CA VAL A 159 -14.68 2.28 -8.36
C VAL A 159 -13.75 1.39 -7.54
N ASP A 160 -12.47 1.36 -7.87
CA ASP A 160 -11.45 0.57 -7.16
C ASP A 160 -10.91 1.30 -5.91
N PHE A 161 -11.16 2.61 -5.76
CA PHE A 161 -10.69 3.41 -4.63
C PHE A 161 -11.54 3.16 -3.38
N LYS A 162 -11.17 2.16 -2.59
CA LYS A 162 -11.98 1.67 -1.46
C LYS A 162 -11.20 1.13 -0.27
N GLU A 163 -9.86 1.06 -0.36
CA GLU A 163 -9.02 0.46 0.68
C GLU A 163 -8.33 1.53 1.53
N ILE A 164 -8.30 1.32 2.83
CA ILE A 164 -7.48 2.09 3.78
C ILE A 164 -6.63 1.10 4.56
N SER A 165 -5.33 1.07 4.26
CA SER A 165 -4.36 0.21 4.94
C SER A 165 -3.65 0.98 6.04
N MET A 166 -4.03 0.75 7.28
CA MET A 166 -3.39 1.35 8.45
C MET A 166 -3.50 0.43 9.66
N GLY A 167 -2.58 0.60 10.61
CA GLY A 167 -2.52 -0.21 11.82
C GLY A 167 -1.39 -1.24 11.79
N MET A 168 -0.74 -1.35 12.93
CA MET A 168 0.32 -2.30 13.24
C MET A 168 -0.14 -3.19 14.40
N SER A 169 0.68 -4.19 14.79
CA SER A 169 0.30 -5.14 15.83
C SER A 169 -0.12 -4.52 17.17
N HIS A 170 0.34 -3.31 17.48
CA HIS A 170 0.06 -2.62 18.76
C HIS A 170 -1.13 -1.64 18.68
N ASP A 171 -1.50 -1.17 17.48
CA ASP A 171 -2.49 -0.11 17.29
C ASP A 171 -3.64 -0.45 16.32
N TYR A 172 -3.62 -1.65 15.68
CA TYR A 172 -4.67 -2.06 14.73
C TYR A 172 -6.11 -1.98 15.28
N PRO A 173 -6.39 -2.19 16.60
CA PRO A 173 -7.75 -2.03 17.08
C PRO A 173 -8.25 -0.57 16.97
N ILE A 174 -7.34 0.40 17.14
CA ILE A 174 -7.65 1.84 16.95
C ILE A 174 -7.83 2.11 15.44
N ALA A 175 -6.94 1.56 14.60
CA ALA A 175 -7.04 1.71 13.15
C ALA A 175 -8.40 1.22 12.60
N ILE A 176 -8.88 0.06 13.06
CA ILE A 176 -10.19 -0.48 12.67
C ILE A 176 -11.32 0.48 13.09
N GLN A 177 -11.25 1.05 14.30
CA GLN A 177 -12.25 2.01 14.77
C GLN A 177 -12.26 3.31 13.96
N GLU A 178 -11.12 3.69 13.39
CA GLU A 178 -10.98 4.87 12.53
C GLU A 178 -11.11 4.53 11.03
N GLY A 179 -11.55 3.32 10.66
CA GLY A 179 -11.98 2.98 9.31
C GLY A 179 -10.95 2.21 8.45
N SER A 180 -9.94 1.58 9.07
CA SER A 180 -9.06 0.65 8.36
C SER A 180 -9.86 -0.51 7.77
N THR A 181 -9.60 -0.84 6.50
CA THR A 181 -10.21 -1.98 5.78
C THR A 181 -9.28 -3.19 5.77
#